data_e04e6382ee428f5fe5d3cca8468faede
#
_entry.id   e04e6382ee428f5fe5d3cca8468faede
#
_cell.length_a   1.000
_cell.length_b   1.000
_cell.length_c   1.000
_cell.angle_alpha   90.00
_cell.angle_beta   90.00
_cell.angle_gamma   90.00
#
_symmetry.space_group_name_H-M   'P 1'
#
loop_
_entity.id
_entity.type
_entity.pdbx_description
1 polymer ?
#
loop_
_entity_poly.entity_id
_entity_poly.type
_entity_poly.pdbx_seq_one_letter_code
_entity_poly.pdbx_strand_id
1 'polypeptide(L)'
;MRTLKRLLLIISSITILLIGWFYLHIHSNIKLPTATYELSIQPGSNLKQISQQLANAGIIPSQWTFIILARYLNQESAIKAGDYELTGNLSQIALLDYLIKGNAKQNEIKFIEGWTFAQIRKVLNEHPAIEYKSAGLSDQQILQHIGASETAVEGIFFPDTYYFIKGSSDLDILQRAYKTMQNHLQNYWSERVESLPLNTPYEALILASIIEKETGAESDRAEIAGVFINRLRKGMKLQTDPTVIYGLGEQFDGNLRKKDLLADQEYNTYTRAGLPPTPISLPSLASIRAALNPAETDALYFVAKGNGESEFSTNLA
;
A
#
# COMPACT_ATOMS: atom_id res chain seq x y z
N MET A 1 -27.24 28.18 59.41
CA MET A 1 -25.79 27.95 59.22
C MET A 1 -25.30 26.53 59.56
N ARG A 2 -25.67 25.92 60.69
CA ARG A 2 -25.22 24.56 61.09
C ARG A 2 -25.71 23.45 60.13
N THR A 3 -26.96 23.52 59.65
CA THR A 3 -27.54 22.57 58.70
C THR A 3 -26.83 22.64 57.33
N LEU A 4 -26.51 23.82 56.80
CA LEU A 4 -25.80 24.01 55.55
C LEU A 4 -24.34 23.46 55.62
N LYS A 5 -23.64 23.68 56.74
CA LYS A 5 -22.31 23.10 56.96
C LYS A 5 -22.33 21.57 57.02
N ARG A 6 -23.34 20.98 57.67
CA ARG A 6 -23.54 19.51 57.68
C ARG A 6 -23.82 18.96 56.32
N LEU A 7 -24.68 19.63 55.53
CA LEU A 7 -24.98 19.24 54.16
C LEU A 7 -23.74 19.27 53.25
N LEU A 8 -22.93 20.34 53.34
CA LEU A 8 -21.66 20.46 52.60
C LEU A 8 -20.65 19.38 53.01
N LEU A 9 -20.56 19.02 54.29
CA LEU A 9 -19.67 17.93 54.76
C LEU A 9 -20.14 16.57 54.23
N ILE A 10 -21.46 16.31 54.19
CA ILE A 10 -21.99 15.07 53.63
C ILE A 10 -21.71 14.98 52.12
N ILE A 11 -21.96 16.05 51.36
CA ILE A 11 -21.68 16.11 49.91
C ILE A 11 -20.20 15.89 49.67
N SER A 12 -19.29 16.57 50.40
CA SER A 12 -17.85 16.40 50.29
C SER A 12 -17.41 14.98 50.58
N SER A 13 -17.97 14.34 51.62
CA SER A 13 -17.64 12.96 51.97
C SER A 13 -18.09 11.97 50.88
N ILE A 14 -19.30 12.16 50.33
CA ILE A 14 -19.81 11.35 49.20
C ILE A 14 -18.96 11.54 47.98
N THR A 15 -18.55 12.77 47.65
CA THR A 15 -17.68 13.06 46.50
C THR A 15 -16.32 12.38 46.65
N ILE A 16 -15.72 12.44 47.83
CA ILE A 16 -14.42 11.77 48.11
C ILE A 16 -14.56 10.23 47.94
N LEU A 17 -15.64 9.67 48.46
CA LEU A 17 -15.90 8.21 48.33
C LEU A 17 -16.13 7.82 46.86
N LEU A 18 -16.84 8.59 46.06
CA LEU A 18 -17.04 8.35 44.62
C LEU A 18 -15.74 8.46 43.84
N ILE A 19 -14.90 9.46 44.14
CA ILE A 19 -13.57 9.59 43.48
C ILE A 19 -12.69 8.40 43.86
N GLY A 20 -12.65 8.02 45.16
CA GLY A 20 -11.88 6.87 45.63
C GLY A 20 -12.36 5.55 44.97
N TRP A 21 -13.68 5.36 44.91
CA TRP A 21 -14.27 4.20 44.23
C TRP A 21 -13.91 4.17 42.73
N PHE A 22 -14.06 5.30 42.03
CA PHE A 22 -13.71 5.42 40.62
C PHE A 22 -12.20 5.15 40.39
N TYR A 23 -11.33 5.71 41.22
CA TYR A 23 -9.90 5.47 41.16
C TYR A 23 -9.54 3.98 41.28
N LEU A 24 -10.09 3.30 42.31
CA LEU A 24 -9.89 1.88 42.50
C LEU A 24 -10.44 1.06 41.31
N HIS A 25 -11.57 1.48 40.77
CA HIS A 25 -12.26 0.80 39.67
C HIS A 25 -11.48 0.85 38.34
N ILE A 26 -10.89 1.99 37.98
CA ILE A 26 -10.12 2.13 36.75
C ILE A 26 -8.74 1.46 36.82
N HIS A 27 -8.20 1.25 38.06
CA HIS A 27 -6.93 0.56 38.29
C HIS A 27 -7.11 -0.93 38.57
N SER A 28 -8.33 -1.41 38.79
CA SER A 28 -8.59 -2.84 38.98
C SER A 28 -8.41 -3.61 37.68
N ASN A 29 -7.93 -4.85 37.79
CA ASN A 29 -7.76 -5.72 36.63
C ASN A 29 -9.10 -6.02 35.97
N ILE A 30 -9.16 -5.90 34.64
CA ILE A 30 -10.26 -6.34 33.81
C ILE A 30 -10.26 -7.87 33.73
N LYS A 31 -11.46 -8.45 33.50
CA LYS A 31 -11.59 -9.91 33.34
C LYS A 31 -11.71 -10.20 31.82
N LEU A 32 -10.69 -10.83 31.26
CA LEU A 32 -10.79 -11.33 29.90
C LEU A 32 -11.66 -12.61 29.89
N PRO A 33 -12.53 -12.82 28.88
CA PRO A 33 -13.32 -14.04 28.74
C PRO A 33 -12.47 -15.31 28.56
N THR A 34 -11.28 -15.15 27.96
CA THR A 34 -10.30 -16.19 27.67
C THR A 34 -8.90 -15.69 28.01
N ALA A 35 -7.91 -16.60 28.07
CA ALA A 35 -6.50 -16.21 28.32
C ALA A 35 -5.97 -15.19 27.32
N THR A 36 -6.46 -15.27 26.09
CA THR A 36 -6.23 -14.31 25.01
C THR A 36 -7.59 -13.96 24.42
N TYR A 37 -7.86 -12.66 24.23
CA TYR A 37 -9.11 -12.18 23.62
C TYR A 37 -8.78 -11.29 22.44
N GLU A 38 -9.37 -11.59 21.26
CA GLU A 38 -9.24 -10.78 20.06
C GLU A 38 -10.35 -9.73 20.04
N LEU A 39 -9.95 -8.45 20.08
CA LEU A 39 -10.83 -7.28 20.00
C LEU A 39 -10.62 -6.57 18.67
N SER A 40 -11.65 -6.54 17.82
CA SER A 40 -11.61 -5.80 16.54
C SER A 40 -12.37 -4.47 16.71
N ILE A 41 -11.68 -3.35 16.48
CA ILE A 41 -12.25 -2.00 16.46
C ILE A 41 -12.29 -1.52 15.02
N GLN A 42 -13.49 -1.36 14.48
CA GLN A 42 -13.69 -0.95 13.10
C GLN A 42 -13.33 0.53 12.86
N PRO A 43 -12.82 0.89 11.67
CA PRO A 43 -12.60 2.28 11.29
C PRO A 43 -13.89 3.12 11.42
N GLY A 44 -13.74 4.32 12.00
CA GLY A 44 -14.88 5.21 12.21
C GLY A 44 -15.73 4.89 13.46
N SER A 45 -15.40 3.86 14.24
CA SER A 45 -16.07 3.58 15.53
C SER A 45 -15.84 4.73 16.51
N ASN A 46 -16.92 5.23 17.12
CA ASN A 46 -16.82 6.25 18.16
C ASN A 46 -16.60 5.63 19.55
N LEU A 47 -16.16 6.46 20.52
CA LEU A 47 -15.88 6.02 21.89
C LEU A 47 -17.07 5.25 22.53
N LYS A 48 -18.32 5.68 22.27
CA LYS A 48 -19.51 5.03 22.82
C LYS A 48 -19.67 3.60 22.26
N GLN A 49 -19.47 3.41 20.97
CA GLN A 49 -19.55 2.10 20.30
C GLN A 49 -18.46 1.15 20.83
N ILE A 50 -17.23 1.66 20.94
CA ILE A 50 -16.09 0.89 21.47
C ILE A 50 -16.35 0.48 22.93
N SER A 51 -16.79 1.42 23.77
CA SER A 51 -17.09 1.15 25.18
C SER A 51 -18.24 0.14 25.33
N GLN A 52 -19.26 0.21 24.47
CA GLN A 52 -20.37 -0.73 24.45
C GLN A 52 -19.89 -2.13 24.04
N GLN A 53 -19.04 -2.23 23.03
CA GLN A 53 -18.45 -3.49 22.57
C GLN A 53 -17.63 -4.16 23.69
N LEU A 54 -16.77 -3.39 24.38
CA LEU A 54 -15.99 -3.87 25.51
C LEU A 54 -16.84 -4.34 26.68
N ALA A 55 -17.93 -3.62 26.98
CA ALA A 55 -18.87 -4.01 28.05
C ALA A 55 -19.68 -5.25 27.67
N ASN A 56 -20.17 -5.36 26.43
CA ASN A 56 -20.88 -6.54 25.95
C ASN A 56 -20.00 -7.79 25.94
N ALA A 57 -18.72 -7.66 25.68
CA ALA A 57 -17.72 -8.73 25.76
C ALA A 57 -17.34 -9.08 27.20
N GLY A 58 -17.85 -8.36 28.22
CA GLY A 58 -17.51 -8.58 29.64
C GLY A 58 -16.08 -8.16 30.01
N ILE A 59 -15.35 -7.47 29.14
CA ILE A 59 -13.98 -7.02 29.36
C ILE A 59 -13.95 -5.89 30.38
N ILE A 60 -14.88 -4.94 30.25
CA ILE A 60 -15.07 -3.86 31.22
C ILE A 60 -16.42 -3.98 31.92
N PRO A 61 -16.52 -3.64 33.20
CA PRO A 61 -17.77 -3.80 33.96
C PRO A 61 -18.86 -2.81 33.55
N SER A 62 -18.49 -1.64 33.00
CA SER A 62 -19.44 -0.61 32.57
C SER A 62 -18.87 0.24 31.46
N GLN A 63 -19.70 0.47 30.41
CA GLN A 63 -19.34 1.40 29.34
C GLN A 63 -19.10 2.83 29.85
N TRP A 64 -19.88 3.26 30.87
CA TRP A 64 -19.82 4.63 31.37
C TRP A 64 -18.52 4.95 32.08
N THR A 65 -17.97 4.01 32.86
CA THR A 65 -16.68 4.22 33.53
C THR A 65 -15.53 4.40 32.55
N PHE A 66 -15.56 3.65 31.45
CA PHE A 66 -14.54 3.77 30.38
C PHE A 66 -14.70 5.08 29.59
N ILE A 67 -15.95 5.49 29.29
CA ILE A 67 -16.21 6.80 28.63
C ILE A 67 -15.72 7.96 29.53
N ILE A 68 -16.03 7.93 30.82
CA ILE A 68 -15.60 8.98 31.78
C ILE A 68 -14.07 9.01 31.84
N LEU A 69 -13.42 7.85 31.91
CA LEU A 69 -11.96 7.74 31.92
C LEU A 69 -11.32 8.35 30.66
N ALA A 70 -11.80 7.97 29.49
CA ALA A 70 -11.26 8.48 28.22
C ALA A 70 -11.45 9.99 28.08
N ARG A 71 -12.60 10.53 28.52
CA ARG A 71 -12.86 11.97 28.54
C ARG A 71 -12.02 12.73 29.54
N TYR A 72 -11.89 12.19 30.75
CA TYR A 72 -11.05 12.79 31.79
C TYR A 72 -9.60 12.94 31.34
N LEU A 73 -9.09 11.97 30.57
CA LEU A 73 -7.74 11.99 30.00
C LEU A 73 -7.65 12.73 28.66
N ASN A 74 -8.73 13.33 28.15
CA ASN A 74 -8.82 13.96 26.83
C ASN A 74 -8.41 13.02 25.67
N GLN A 75 -8.75 11.73 25.77
CA GLN A 75 -8.33 10.69 24.84
C GLN A 75 -9.53 10.07 24.06
N GLU A 76 -10.67 10.75 24.02
CA GLU A 76 -11.90 10.20 23.42
C GLU A 76 -11.82 9.93 21.91
N SER A 77 -10.96 10.67 21.19
CA SER A 77 -10.69 10.49 19.75
C SER A 77 -9.34 9.84 19.43
N ALA A 78 -8.58 9.44 20.44
CA ALA A 78 -7.23 8.91 20.27
C ALA A 78 -7.17 7.39 20.12
N ILE A 79 -8.28 6.69 20.38
CA ILE A 79 -8.36 5.23 20.19
C ILE A 79 -8.27 4.90 18.71
N LYS A 80 -7.30 4.04 18.36
CA LYS A 80 -7.07 3.65 16.99
C LYS A 80 -7.92 2.44 16.61
N ALA A 81 -8.41 2.40 15.38
CA ALA A 81 -9.02 1.22 14.81
C ALA A 81 -7.97 0.11 14.60
N GLY A 82 -8.38 -1.16 14.67
CA GLY A 82 -7.49 -2.30 14.47
C GLY A 82 -7.92 -3.55 15.22
N ASP A 83 -7.20 -4.64 14.98
CA ASP A 83 -7.37 -5.91 15.67
C ASP A 83 -6.35 -6.00 16.81
N TYR A 84 -6.83 -6.06 18.03
CA TYR A 84 -6.02 -6.07 19.24
C TYR A 84 -6.07 -7.46 19.89
N GLU A 85 -4.93 -7.97 20.26
CA GLU A 85 -4.82 -9.19 21.06
C GLU A 85 -4.62 -8.79 22.53
N LEU A 86 -5.69 -8.91 23.31
CA LEU A 86 -5.66 -8.60 24.73
C LEU A 86 -5.21 -9.85 25.51
N THR A 87 -4.12 -9.70 26.27
CA THR A 87 -3.56 -10.78 27.09
C THR A 87 -3.23 -10.27 28.48
N GLY A 88 -3.21 -11.18 29.47
CA GLY A 88 -2.78 -10.89 30.83
C GLY A 88 -3.73 -10.00 31.64
N ASN A 89 -3.20 -9.46 32.73
CA ASN A 89 -3.95 -8.63 33.69
C ASN A 89 -3.83 -7.15 33.31
N LEU A 90 -4.77 -6.65 32.51
CA LEU A 90 -4.85 -5.24 32.18
C LEU A 90 -5.85 -4.52 33.11
N SER A 91 -5.58 -3.28 33.49
CA SER A 91 -6.58 -2.38 34.07
C SER A 91 -7.30 -1.62 32.98
N GLN A 92 -8.44 -0.94 33.31
CA GLN A 92 -9.13 -0.11 32.30
C GLN A 92 -8.25 1.02 31.76
N ILE A 93 -7.41 1.63 32.61
CA ILE A 93 -6.47 2.66 32.17
C ILE A 93 -5.36 2.09 31.27
N ALA A 94 -4.85 0.90 31.61
CA ALA A 94 -3.86 0.20 30.77
C ALA A 94 -4.46 -0.24 29.42
N LEU A 95 -5.72 -0.70 29.42
CA LEU A 95 -6.44 -1.02 28.19
C LEU A 95 -6.61 0.24 27.31
N LEU A 96 -7.02 1.36 27.88
CA LEU A 96 -7.15 2.61 27.11
C LEU A 96 -5.80 3.02 26.51
N ASP A 97 -4.73 3.01 27.28
CA ASP A 97 -3.38 3.32 26.79
C ASP A 97 -2.93 2.36 25.68
N TYR A 98 -3.22 1.06 25.82
CA TYR A 98 -2.93 0.05 24.81
C TYR A 98 -3.64 0.32 23.48
N LEU A 99 -4.92 0.71 23.53
CA LEU A 99 -5.73 1.04 22.35
C LEU A 99 -5.28 2.36 21.68
N ILE A 100 -4.81 3.34 22.46
CA ILE A 100 -4.29 4.62 21.98
C ILE A 100 -2.92 4.45 21.30
N LYS A 101 -2.03 3.65 21.88
CA LYS A 101 -0.73 3.34 21.28
C LYS A 101 -0.86 2.64 19.95
N GLY A 102 -1.99 1.94 19.73
CA GLY A 102 -2.28 1.29 18.47
C GLY A 102 -1.45 0.04 18.23
N ASN A 103 -1.20 -0.75 19.29
CA ASN A 103 -0.55 -2.06 19.20
C ASN A 103 -1.51 -3.11 18.59
N ALA A 104 -2.27 -2.69 17.58
CA ALA A 104 -3.16 -3.58 16.84
C ALA A 104 -2.33 -4.59 16.04
N LYS A 105 -2.79 -5.83 15.99
CA LYS A 105 -2.25 -6.85 15.09
C LYS A 105 -2.56 -6.39 13.67
N GLN A 106 -1.51 -6.00 12.95
CA GLN A 106 -1.66 -5.59 11.56
C GLN A 106 -1.51 -6.80 10.66
N ASN A 107 -2.43 -6.95 9.72
CA ASN A 107 -2.25 -7.83 8.58
C ASN A 107 -1.38 -7.13 7.55
N GLU A 108 -0.68 -7.87 6.72
CA GLU A 108 0.13 -7.32 5.64
C GLU A 108 -0.18 -8.00 4.32
N ILE A 109 -0.09 -7.25 3.24
CA ILE A 109 -0.09 -7.77 1.87
C ILE A 109 1.07 -7.15 1.11
N LYS A 110 1.75 -7.95 0.30
CA LYS A 110 2.91 -7.51 -0.48
C LYS A 110 2.53 -7.43 -1.95
N PHE A 111 2.81 -6.29 -2.55
CA PHE A 111 2.86 -6.12 -4.00
C PHE A 111 4.32 -6.16 -4.42
N ILE A 112 4.65 -7.10 -5.29
CA ILE A 112 6.03 -7.39 -5.65
C ILE A 112 6.39 -6.65 -6.95
N GLU A 113 7.59 -6.11 -7.01
CA GLU A 113 8.16 -5.48 -8.20
C GLU A 113 8.08 -6.41 -9.40
N GLY A 114 7.77 -5.86 -10.57
CA GLY A 114 7.59 -6.63 -11.81
C GLY A 114 6.28 -7.41 -11.91
N TRP A 115 5.39 -7.37 -10.89
CA TRP A 115 4.05 -7.97 -10.99
C TRP A 115 3.14 -7.18 -11.93
N THR A 116 2.17 -7.88 -12.50
CA THR A 116 1.04 -7.29 -13.23
C THR A 116 -0.12 -7.00 -12.27
N PHE A 117 -1.06 -6.17 -12.71
CA PHE A 117 -2.29 -5.92 -11.95
C PHE A 117 -3.12 -7.19 -11.72
N ALA A 118 -3.11 -8.13 -12.65
CA ALA A 118 -3.77 -9.42 -12.48
C ALA A 118 -3.23 -10.20 -11.27
N GLN A 119 -1.91 -10.15 -11.03
CA GLN A 119 -1.28 -10.76 -9.87
C GLN A 119 -1.66 -10.05 -8.56
N ILE A 120 -1.76 -8.70 -8.57
CA ILE A 120 -2.28 -7.94 -7.43
C ILE A 120 -3.71 -8.36 -7.10
N ARG A 121 -4.60 -8.40 -8.10
CA ARG A 121 -6.00 -8.83 -7.90
C ARG A 121 -6.09 -10.22 -7.30
N LYS A 122 -5.24 -11.14 -7.76
CA LYS A 122 -5.21 -12.51 -7.23
C LYS A 122 -4.90 -12.51 -5.73
N VAL A 123 -3.81 -11.89 -5.29
CA VAL A 123 -3.42 -11.92 -3.88
C VAL A 123 -4.39 -11.15 -2.97
N LEU A 124 -5.02 -10.07 -3.48
CA LEU A 124 -6.07 -9.35 -2.77
C LEU A 124 -7.32 -10.23 -2.56
N ASN A 125 -7.75 -10.96 -3.59
CA ASN A 125 -8.89 -11.86 -3.53
C ASN A 125 -8.65 -13.08 -2.61
N GLU A 126 -7.42 -13.59 -2.58
CA GLU A 126 -7.04 -14.78 -1.79
C GLU A 126 -6.78 -14.44 -0.31
N HIS A 127 -6.66 -13.17 0.05
CA HIS A 127 -6.28 -12.77 1.42
C HIS A 127 -7.47 -12.82 2.40
N PRO A 128 -7.44 -13.69 3.44
CA PRO A 128 -8.61 -13.97 4.29
C PRO A 128 -9.05 -12.79 5.16
N ALA A 129 -8.20 -11.79 5.38
CA ALA A 129 -8.51 -10.62 6.20
C ALA A 129 -8.95 -9.40 5.39
N ILE A 130 -9.03 -9.49 4.05
CA ILE A 130 -9.43 -8.40 3.14
C ILE A 130 -10.89 -8.58 2.74
N GLU A 131 -11.65 -7.48 2.73
CA GLU A 131 -12.97 -7.43 2.10
C GLU A 131 -12.80 -7.12 0.61
N TYR A 132 -13.02 -8.13 -0.24
CA TYR A 132 -12.82 -8.01 -1.69
C TYR A 132 -13.98 -7.28 -2.37
N LYS A 133 -14.01 -5.96 -2.28
CA LYS A 133 -15.07 -5.09 -2.85
C LYS A 133 -14.93 -4.85 -4.34
N SER A 134 -13.73 -5.04 -4.91
CA SER A 134 -13.52 -4.91 -6.35
C SER A 134 -14.00 -6.14 -7.14
N ALA A 135 -14.58 -7.15 -6.49
CA ALA A 135 -15.15 -8.30 -7.17
C ALA A 135 -16.21 -7.86 -8.19
N GLY A 136 -16.03 -8.25 -9.45
CA GLY A 136 -16.95 -7.89 -10.53
C GLY A 136 -16.85 -6.45 -11.06
N LEU A 137 -15.98 -5.60 -10.48
CA LEU A 137 -15.70 -4.29 -11.04
C LEU A 137 -14.79 -4.39 -12.26
N SER A 138 -15.10 -3.59 -13.28
CA SER A 138 -14.19 -3.35 -14.40
C SER A 138 -12.99 -2.50 -13.95
N ASP A 139 -11.90 -2.56 -14.72
CA ASP A 139 -10.71 -1.74 -14.47
C ASP A 139 -11.05 -0.24 -14.41
N GLN A 140 -11.94 0.22 -15.27
CA GLN A 140 -12.39 1.61 -15.27
C GLN A 140 -13.16 1.99 -13.99
N GLN A 141 -13.97 1.07 -13.46
CA GLN A 141 -14.67 1.29 -12.18
C GLN A 141 -13.68 1.31 -11.01
N ILE A 142 -12.66 0.45 -11.04
CA ILE A 142 -11.58 0.47 -10.04
C ILE A 142 -10.84 1.82 -10.07
N LEU A 143 -10.43 2.30 -11.27
CA LEU A 143 -9.80 3.61 -11.44
C LEU A 143 -10.65 4.74 -10.86
N GLN A 144 -11.96 4.75 -11.13
CA GLN A 144 -12.87 5.73 -10.55
C GLN A 144 -12.92 5.67 -9.02
N HIS A 145 -12.99 4.47 -8.44
CA HIS A 145 -13.03 4.30 -6.99
C HIS A 145 -11.77 4.79 -6.29
N ILE A 146 -10.59 4.54 -6.87
CA ILE A 146 -9.31 4.98 -6.29
C ILE A 146 -8.98 6.45 -6.61
N GLY A 147 -9.77 7.09 -7.48
CA GLY A 147 -9.56 8.49 -7.91
C GLY A 147 -8.39 8.65 -8.88
N ALA A 148 -8.11 7.62 -9.68
CA ALA A 148 -7.05 7.64 -10.69
C ALA A 148 -7.50 8.43 -11.94
N SER A 149 -6.56 9.14 -12.55
CA SER A 149 -6.75 9.89 -13.80
C SER A 149 -6.31 9.10 -15.04
N GLU A 150 -5.59 8.01 -14.82
CA GLU A 150 -5.09 7.15 -15.88
C GLU A 150 -6.23 6.33 -16.52
N THR A 151 -5.98 5.85 -17.75
CA THR A 151 -6.96 5.06 -18.52
C THR A 151 -6.78 3.55 -18.32
N ALA A 152 -5.68 3.12 -17.71
CA ALA A 152 -5.34 1.73 -17.47
C ALA A 152 -4.85 1.52 -16.04
N VAL A 153 -5.15 0.35 -15.48
CA VAL A 153 -4.77 -0.04 -14.11
C VAL A 153 -3.34 -0.60 -14.02
N GLU A 154 -2.75 -0.98 -15.15
CA GLU A 154 -1.45 -1.63 -15.16
C GLU A 154 -0.33 -0.67 -14.77
N GLY A 155 0.55 -1.10 -13.85
CA GLY A 155 1.76 -0.39 -13.45
C GLY A 155 1.57 0.81 -12.52
N ILE A 156 0.32 1.24 -12.22
CA ILE A 156 0.05 2.47 -11.46
C ILE A 156 0.07 2.31 -9.94
N PHE A 157 0.28 1.09 -9.44
CA PHE A 157 0.34 0.77 -8.01
C PHE A 157 1.79 0.58 -7.58
N PHE A 158 2.21 1.23 -6.50
CA PHE A 158 3.58 1.09 -6.02
C PHE A 158 3.81 -0.28 -5.37
N PRO A 159 4.85 -1.03 -5.75
CA PRO A 159 5.20 -2.28 -5.10
C PRO A 159 5.77 -2.01 -3.71
N ASP A 160 5.11 -2.52 -2.66
CA ASP A 160 5.49 -2.36 -1.26
C ASP A 160 4.72 -3.37 -0.37
N THR A 161 5.02 -3.37 0.91
CA THR A 161 4.24 -4.06 1.94
C THR A 161 3.18 -3.12 2.52
N TYR A 162 1.91 -3.45 2.32
CA TYR A 162 0.78 -2.66 2.80
C TYR A 162 0.19 -3.29 4.07
N TYR A 163 0.32 -2.57 5.18
CA TYR A 163 -0.31 -2.96 6.45
C TYR A 163 -1.75 -2.48 6.50
N PHE A 164 -2.64 -3.34 7.01
CA PHE A 164 -4.07 -3.07 7.11
C PHE A 164 -4.69 -3.83 8.28
N ILE A 165 -5.90 -3.44 8.68
CA ILE A 165 -6.70 -4.12 9.69
C ILE A 165 -7.67 -5.10 9.02
N LYS A 166 -8.04 -6.18 9.72
CA LYS A 166 -9.01 -7.16 9.23
C LYS A 166 -10.32 -6.47 8.82
N GLY A 167 -10.85 -6.83 7.64
CA GLY A 167 -12.04 -6.21 7.07
C GLY A 167 -11.78 -4.90 6.31
N SER A 168 -10.51 -4.51 6.12
CA SER A 168 -10.19 -3.42 5.18
C SER A 168 -10.55 -3.81 3.76
N SER A 169 -11.04 -2.82 2.99
CA SER A 169 -11.34 -3.02 1.58
C SER A 169 -10.06 -3.11 0.75
N ASP A 170 -10.06 -4.00 -0.24
CA ASP A 170 -9.02 -4.05 -1.28
C ASP A 170 -8.90 -2.72 -2.04
N LEU A 171 -10.01 -2.02 -2.28
CA LEU A 171 -10.00 -0.69 -2.91
C LEU A 171 -9.25 0.35 -2.07
N ASP A 172 -9.32 0.29 -0.73
CA ASP A 172 -8.56 1.18 0.15
C ASP A 172 -7.06 0.91 0.06
N ILE A 173 -6.67 -0.36 -0.08
CA ILE A 173 -5.27 -0.76 -0.25
C ILE A 173 -4.77 -0.30 -1.62
N LEU A 174 -5.53 -0.53 -2.69
CA LEU A 174 -5.22 -0.07 -4.04
C LEU A 174 -5.10 1.46 -4.10
N GLN A 175 -6.00 2.20 -3.43
CA GLN A 175 -5.93 3.66 -3.40
C GLN A 175 -4.63 4.16 -2.72
N ARG A 176 -4.18 3.50 -1.63
CA ARG A 176 -2.91 3.84 -0.98
C ARG A 176 -1.73 3.54 -1.90
N ALA A 177 -1.72 2.37 -2.55
CA ALA A 177 -0.66 1.98 -3.47
C ALA A 177 -0.57 2.92 -4.67
N TYR A 178 -1.71 3.35 -5.22
CA TYR A 178 -1.79 4.36 -6.26
C TYR A 178 -1.23 5.71 -5.80
N LYS A 179 -1.68 6.23 -4.66
CA LYS A 179 -1.17 7.50 -4.11
C LYS A 179 0.33 7.47 -3.85
N THR A 180 0.85 6.34 -3.36
CA THR A 180 2.29 6.16 -3.15
C THR A 180 3.04 6.22 -4.48
N MET A 181 2.56 5.55 -5.53
CA MET A 181 3.15 5.62 -6.87
C MET A 181 3.14 7.06 -7.40
N GLN A 182 2.00 7.75 -7.32
CA GLN A 182 1.88 9.14 -7.79
C GLN A 182 2.87 10.07 -7.08
N ASN A 183 3.02 9.93 -5.76
CA ASN A 183 3.96 10.74 -4.99
C ASN A 183 5.41 10.50 -5.42
N HIS A 184 5.83 9.24 -5.57
CA HIS A 184 7.17 8.92 -6.06
C HIS A 184 7.38 9.44 -7.48
N LEU A 185 6.45 9.16 -8.37
CA LEU A 185 6.55 9.56 -9.77
C LEU A 185 6.64 11.07 -9.92
N GLN A 186 5.81 11.83 -9.21
CA GLN A 186 5.82 13.30 -9.24
C GLN A 186 7.14 13.87 -8.69
N ASN A 187 7.64 13.33 -7.58
CA ASN A 187 8.89 13.78 -6.97
C ASN A 187 10.07 13.56 -7.94
N TYR A 188 10.23 12.34 -8.46
CA TYR A 188 11.34 12.03 -9.38
C TYR A 188 11.18 12.70 -10.74
N TRP A 189 9.95 12.93 -11.21
CA TRP A 189 9.72 13.71 -12.43
C TRP A 189 10.22 15.14 -12.29
N SER A 190 10.07 15.76 -11.13
CA SER A 190 10.58 17.11 -10.86
C SER A 190 12.11 17.19 -10.83
N GLU A 191 12.77 16.09 -10.51
CA GLU A 191 14.24 15.97 -10.39
C GLU A 191 14.89 15.32 -11.61
N ARG A 192 14.12 15.04 -12.68
CA ARG A 192 14.62 14.34 -13.87
C ARG A 192 15.70 15.13 -14.60
N VAL A 193 16.57 14.42 -15.32
CA VAL A 193 17.50 15.08 -16.24
C VAL A 193 16.74 15.82 -17.33
N GLU A 194 17.27 16.98 -17.72
CA GLU A 194 16.70 17.77 -18.82
C GLU A 194 16.82 17.01 -20.15
N SER A 195 15.95 17.32 -21.11
CA SER A 195 15.99 16.76 -22.48
C SER A 195 15.70 15.26 -22.62
N LEU A 196 14.98 14.62 -21.68
CA LEU A 196 14.44 13.28 -21.92
C LEU A 196 13.39 13.31 -23.07
N PRO A 197 13.36 12.29 -23.93
CA PRO A 197 12.30 12.13 -24.94
C PRO A 197 11.00 11.58 -24.34
N LEU A 198 10.63 12.06 -23.16
CA LEU A 198 9.43 11.70 -22.38
C LEU A 198 8.66 12.98 -22.08
N ASN A 199 7.37 13.02 -22.44
CA ASN A 199 6.54 14.21 -22.33
C ASN A 199 5.76 14.28 -21.02
N THR A 200 5.48 13.13 -20.40
CA THR A 200 4.64 13.03 -19.22
C THR A 200 5.26 12.08 -18.16
N PRO A 201 4.90 12.25 -16.87
CA PRO A 201 5.27 11.29 -15.84
C PRO A 201 4.79 9.85 -16.18
N TYR A 202 3.64 9.72 -16.83
CA TYR A 202 3.11 8.42 -17.23
C TYR A 202 3.99 7.71 -18.28
N GLU A 203 4.55 8.45 -19.24
CA GLU A 203 5.54 7.88 -20.18
C GLU A 203 6.79 7.38 -19.45
N ALA A 204 7.25 8.09 -18.40
CA ALA A 204 8.34 7.62 -17.56
C ALA A 204 7.96 6.33 -16.81
N LEU A 205 6.72 6.20 -16.34
CA LEU A 205 6.22 4.98 -15.70
C LEU A 205 6.18 3.81 -16.67
N ILE A 206 5.76 4.04 -17.92
CA ILE A 206 5.80 3.03 -18.98
C ILE A 206 7.24 2.54 -19.20
N LEU A 207 8.19 3.46 -19.39
CA LEU A 207 9.59 3.08 -19.57
C LEU A 207 10.16 2.35 -18.35
N ALA A 208 9.87 2.81 -17.14
CA ALA A 208 10.30 2.18 -15.90
C ALA A 208 9.79 0.73 -15.78
N SER A 209 8.54 0.47 -16.22
CA SER A 209 7.96 -0.88 -16.20
C SER A 209 8.65 -1.85 -17.17
N ILE A 210 9.18 -1.32 -18.27
CA ILE A 210 9.99 -2.10 -19.21
C ILE A 210 11.37 -2.41 -18.61
N ILE A 211 12.03 -1.39 -18.07
CA ILE A 211 13.35 -1.54 -17.41
C ILE A 211 13.25 -2.55 -16.26
N GLU A 212 12.18 -2.52 -15.48
CA GLU A 212 11.93 -3.49 -14.40
C GLU A 212 11.92 -4.94 -14.89
N LYS A 213 11.40 -5.18 -16.08
CA LYS A 213 11.31 -6.52 -16.68
C LYS A 213 12.56 -6.96 -17.41
N GLU A 214 13.47 -6.03 -17.75
CA GLU A 214 14.71 -6.34 -18.48
C GLU A 214 15.83 -6.83 -17.58
N THR A 215 15.95 -6.29 -16.37
CA THR A 215 17.07 -6.66 -15.51
C THR A 215 16.70 -6.72 -14.03
N GLY A 216 17.22 -7.73 -13.34
CA GLY A 216 17.30 -7.79 -11.88
C GLY A 216 18.56 -7.13 -11.31
N ALA A 217 19.57 -6.84 -12.14
CA ALA A 217 20.81 -6.21 -11.71
C ALA A 217 20.63 -4.71 -11.53
N GLU A 218 20.92 -4.21 -10.34
CA GLU A 218 20.79 -2.78 -10.02
C GLU A 218 21.78 -1.94 -10.83
N SER A 219 22.99 -2.47 -11.07
CA SER A 219 24.04 -1.83 -11.87
C SER A 219 23.63 -1.50 -13.30
N ASP A 220 22.86 -2.38 -13.93
CA ASP A 220 22.56 -2.29 -15.36
C ASP A 220 21.34 -1.39 -15.65
N ARG A 221 20.48 -1.13 -14.66
CA ARG A 221 19.22 -0.38 -14.85
C ARG A 221 19.42 0.98 -15.50
N ALA A 222 20.41 1.75 -15.05
CA ALA A 222 20.68 3.08 -15.58
C ALA A 222 21.19 3.04 -17.03
N GLU A 223 22.03 2.06 -17.37
CA GLU A 223 22.57 1.89 -18.73
C GLU A 223 21.49 1.36 -19.68
N ILE A 224 20.68 0.40 -19.27
CA ILE A 224 19.52 -0.09 -20.04
C ILE A 224 18.53 1.07 -20.32
N ALA A 225 18.28 1.91 -19.30
CA ALA A 225 17.49 3.11 -19.49
C ALA A 225 18.12 4.05 -20.54
N GLY A 226 19.44 4.24 -20.49
CA GLY A 226 20.18 5.03 -21.47
C GLY A 226 20.01 4.51 -22.89
N VAL A 227 20.08 3.18 -23.10
CA VAL A 227 19.84 2.55 -24.41
C VAL A 227 18.43 2.84 -24.90
N PHE A 228 17.40 2.66 -24.07
CA PHE A 228 16.01 2.93 -24.47
C PHE A 228 15.77 4.42 -24.76
N ILE A 229 16.31 5.32 -23.96
CA ILE A 229 16.26 6.77 -24.22
C ILE A 229 16.94 7.13 -25.56
N ASN A 230 18.10 6.56 -25.86
CA ASN A 230 18.79 6.77 -27.13
C ASN A 230 17.98 6.25 -28.31
N ARG A 231 17.35 5.07 -28.20
CA ARG A 231 16.45 4.52 -29.22
C ARG A 231 15.24 5.42 -29.44
N LEU A 232 14.58 5.88 -28.37
CA LEU A 232 13.45 6.82 -28.46
C LEU A 232 13.85 8.12 -29.18
N ARG A 233 14.99 8.73 -28.82
CA ARG A 233 15.53 9.95 -29.47
C ARG A 233 15.77 9.76 -30.98
N LYS A 234 16.18 8.56 -31.38
CA LYS A 234 16.45 8.22 -32.79
C LYS A 234 15.22 7.68 -33.55
N GLY A 235 14.06 7.59 -32.89
CA GLY A 235 12.86 6.98 -33.48
C GLY A 235 13.00 5.47 -33.74
N MET A 236 13.96 4.82 -33.10
CA MET A 236 14.17 3.38 -33.21
C MET A 236 13.10 2.63 -32.40
N LYS A 237 12.78 1.41 -32.85
CA LYS A 237 11.94 0.48 -32.10
C LYS A 237 12.66 0.02 -30.84
N LEU A 238 11.94 -0.15 -29.71
CA LEU A 238 12.56 -0.57 -28.45
C LEU A 238 13.01 -2.05 -28.52
N GLN A 239 12.27 -2.92 -29.23
CA GLN A 239 12.62 -4.33 -29.48
C GLN A 239 12.94 -5.07 -28.18
N THR A 240 12.01 -5.07 -27.25
CA THR A 240 12.13 -5.67 -25.93
C THR A 240 11.08 -6.78 -25.74
N ASP A 241 11.55 -7.98 -25.42
CA ASP A 241 10.74 -9.18 -25.27
C ASP A 241 9.61 -9.05 -24.24
N PRO A 242 9.85 -8.45 -23.05
CA PRO A 242 8.81 -8.29 -22.04
C PRO A 242 7.53 -7.60 -22.52
N THR A 243 7.62 -6.68 -23.47
CA THR A 243 6.44 -5.99 -24.01
C THR A 243 5.60 -6.94 -24.87
N VAL A 244 6.24 -7.80 -25.67
CA VAL A 244 5.56 -8.82 -26.46
C VAL A 244 4.91 -9.88 -25.58
N ILE A 245 5.64 -10.32 -24.55
CA ILE A 245 5.15 -11.29 -23.55
C ILE A 245 3.90 -10.73 -22.85
N TYR A 246 3.94 -9.46 -22.41
CA TYR A 246 2.78 -8.81 -21.81
C TYR A 246 1.59 -8.75 -22.77
N GLY A 247 1.83 -8.37 -24.03
CA GLY A 247 0.79 -8.31 -25.05
C GLY A 247 0.17 -9.67 -25.42
N LEU A 248 0.92 -10.77 -25.29
CA LEU A 248 0.39 -12.13 -25.43
C LEU A 248 -0.50 -12.54 -24.25
N GLY A 249 -0.27 -11.97 -23.05
CA GLY A 249 -1.05 -12.28 -21.86
C GLY A 249 -1.12 -13.78 -21.57
N GLU A 250 -2.33 -14.31 -21.42
CA GLU A 250 -2.56 -15.74 -21.12
C GLU A 250 -2.16 -16.69 -22.26
N GLN A 251 -1.93 -16.18 -23.48
CA GLN A 251 -1.48 -17.00 -24.62
C GLN A 251 0.04 -17.30 -24.56
N PHE A 252 0.78 -16.63 -23.67
CA PHE A 252 2.19 -16.89 -23.49
C PHE A 252 2.41 -18.20 -22.73
N ASP A 253 2.99 -19.18 -23.39
CA ASP A 253 3.25 -20.52 -22.84
C ASP A 253 4.66 -20.70 -22.26
N GLY A 254 5.38 -19.60 -22.05
CA GLY A 254 6.77 -19.60 -21.54
C GLY A 254 7.84 -19.59 -22.63
N ASN A 255 7.46 -19.63 -23.92
CA ASN A 255 8.41 -19.63 -25.04
C ASN A 255 8.01 -18.59 -26.08
N LEU A 256 8.83 -17.55 -26.24
CA LEU A 256 8.63 -16.49 -27.23
C LEU A 256 9.17 -16.96 -28.59
N ARG A 257 8.29 -17.00 -29.59
CA ARG A 257 8.60 -17.49 -30.92
C ARG A 257 8.75 -16.36 -31.92
N LYS A 258 9.48 -16.62 -33.01
CA LYS A 258 9.63 -15.65 -34.11
C LYS A 258 8.30 -15.13 -34.66
N LYS A 259 7.26 -15.95 -34.72
CA LYS A 259 5.92 -15.53 -35.14
C LYS A 259 5.33 -14.47 -34.20
N ASP A 260 5.62 -14.56 -32.88
CA ASP A 260 5.11 -13.66 -31.87
C ASP A 260 5.81 -12.27 -31.96
N LEU A 261 7.10 -12.28 -32.30
CA LEU A 261 7.86 -11.04 -32.57
C LEU A 261 7.43 -10.34 -33.87
N LEU A 262 6.88 -11.06 -34.80
CA LEU A 262 6.41 -10.53 -36.11
C LEU A 262 4.93 -10.15 -36.12
N ALA A 263 4.16 -10.63 -35.16
CA ALA A 263 2.74 -10.31 -35.03
C ALA A 263 2.55 -8.85 -34.60
N ASP A 264 1.85 -8.05 -35.42
CA ASP A 264 1.56 -6.66 -35.03
C ASP A 264 0.47 -6.60 -33.96
N GLN A 265 0.80 -6.06 -32.80
CA GLN A 265 -0.12 -5.79 -31.69
C GLN A 265 0.38 -4.58 -30.88
N GLU A 266 -0.48 -4.00 -30.06
CA GLU A 266 -0.25 -2.69 -29.43
C GLU A 266 1.00 -2.64 -28.54
N TYR A 267 1.37 -3.75 -27.91
CA TYR A 267 2.55 -3.87 -27.05
C TYR A 267 3.79 -4.38 -27.78
N ASN A 268 3.70 -4.73 -29.07
CA ASN A 268 4.85 -5.30 -29.79
C ASN A 268 5.84 -4.22 -30.23
N THR A 269 6.86 -3.99 -29.44
CA THR A 269 7.95 -3.03 -29.70
C THR A 269 8.95 -3.48 -30.77
N TYR A 270 8.79 -4.68 -31.36
CA TYR A 270 9.51 -5.10 -32.58
C TYR A 270 8.82 -4.63 -33.85
N THR A 271 7.50 -4.43 -33.83
CA THR A 271 6.73 -3.97 -34.97
C THR A 271 6.41 -2.49 -34.90
N ARG A 272 6.20 -1.94 -33.71
CA ARG A 272 5.82 -0.56 -33.46
C ARG A 272 6.96 0.24 -32.82
N ALA A 273 7.13 1.51 -33.21
CA ALA A 273 8.10 2.43 -32.63
C ALA A 273 7.48 3.18 -31.44
N GLY A 274 8.33 3.66 -30.54
CA GLY A 274 7.91 4.38 -29.34
C GLY A 274 7.59 3.46 -28.16
N LEU A 275 6.99 4.04 -27.12
CA LEU A 275 6.51 3.33 -25.94
C LEU A 275 5.21 2.58 -26.22
N PRO A 276 4.95 1.46 -25.53
CA PRO A 276 3.63 0.83 -25.56
C PRO A 276 2.57 1.72 -24.90
N PRO A 277 1.27 1.42 -25.06
CA PRO A 277 0.19 2.31 -24.59
C PRO A 277 0.10 2.42 -23.07
N THR A 278 0.55 1.41 -22.33
CA THR A 278 0.53 1.37 -20.85
C THR A 278 1.82 0.78 -20.31
N PRO A 279 2.10 0.92 -19.00
CA PRO A 279 3.05 0.06 -18.33
C PRO A 279 2.73 -1.42 -18.53
N ILE A 280 3.71 -2.30 -18.33
CA ILE A 280 3.58 -3.75 -18.46
C ILE A 280 3.78 -4.51 -17.14
N SER A 281 4.12 -3.80 -16.08
CA SER A 281 4.33 -4.33 -14.73
C SER A 281 4.40 -3.19 -13.71
N LEU A 282 4.46 -3.53 -12.42
CA LEU A 282 4.77 -2.60 -11.35
C LEU A 282 6.28 -2.30 -11.31
N PRO A 283 6.74 -1.10 -11.65
CA PRO A 283 8.16 -0.78 -11.54
C PRO A 283 8.57 -0.49 -10.09
N SER A 284 9.78 -0.92 -9.73
CA SER A 284 10.45 -0.50 -8.51
C SER A 284 10.83 0.98 -8.54
N LEU A 285 11.16 1.53 -7.36
CA LEU A 285 11.69 2.88 -7.26
C LEU A 285 13.00 3.04 -8.05
N ALA A 286 13.83 1.99 -8.08
CA ALA A 286 15.09 1.98 -8.82
C ALA A 286 14.87 2.09 -10.34
N SER A 287 13.85 1.40 -10.88
CA SER A 287 13.50 1.49 -12.29
C SER A 287 12.89 2.84 -12.66
N ILE A 288 12.09 3.46 -11.78
CA ILE A 288 11.58 4.83 -11.98
C ILE A 288 12.74 5.83 -12.02
N ARG A 289 13.68 5.72 -11.08
CA ARG A 289 14.89 6.56 -11.07
C ARG A 289 15.72 6.39 -12.32
N ALA A 290 15.94 5.15 -12.77
CA ALA A 290 16.72 4.88 -13.98
C ALA A 290 16.05 5.47 -15.23
N ALA A 291 14.73 5.37 -15.37
CA ALA A 291 13.98 5.97 -16.47
C ALA A 291 14.10 7.50 -16.53
N LEU A 292 14.19 8.15 -15.37
CA LEU A 292 14.24 9.61 -15.24
C LEU A 292 15.68 10.17 -15.13
N ASN A 293 16.64 9.33 -14.75
CA ASN A 293 18.05 9.64 -14.64
C ASN A 293 18.89 8.51 -15.27
N PRO A 294 18.79 8.29 -16.60
CA PRO A 294 19.52 7.26 -17.31
C PRO A 294 21.02 7.55 -17.28
N ALA A 295 21.86 6.52 -17.44
CA ALA A 295 23.28 6.69 -17.62
C ALA A 295 23.56 7.46 -18.94
N GLU A 296 24.56 8.30 -18.91
CA GLU A 296 25.12 8.93 -20.12
C GLU A 296 25.88 7.87 -20.92
N THR A 297 25.32 7.44 -22.03
CA THR A 297 25.89 6.41 -22.90
C THR A 297 25.48 6.67 -24.36
N ASP A 298 26.32 6.24 -25.29
CA ASP A 298 26.01 6.21 -26.72
C ASP A 298 25.45 4.84 -27.17
N ALA A 299 25.34 3.88 -26.24
CA ALA A 299 24.88 2.54 -26.53
C ALA A 299 23.46 2.52 -27.09
N LEU A 300 23.23 1.63 -28.05
CA LEU A 300 21.94 1.36 -28.69
C LEU A 300 21.49 -0.08 -28.52
N TYR A 301 22.39 -0.95 -28.04
CA TYR A 301 22.19 -2.39 -27.87
C TYR A 301 22.76 -2.85 -26.54
N PHE A 302 22.17 -3.86 -25.98
CA PHE A 302 22.71 -4.59 -24.84
C PHE A 302 22.42 -6.09 -24.99
N VAL A 303 23.30 -6.92 -24.45
CA VAL A 303 23.20 -8.38 -24.45
C VAL A 303 23.62 -8.92 -23.10
N ALA A 304 22.84 -9.84 -22.52
CA ALA A 304 23.16 -10.50 -21.28
C ALA A 304 24.45 -11.35 -21.41
N LYS A 305 25.40 -11.15 -20.48
CA LYS A 305 26.65 -11.93 -20.41
C LYS A 305 26.48 -13.33 -19.80
N GLY A 306 25.32 -13.63 -19.25
CA GLY A 306 25.04 -14.90 -18.56
C GLY A 306 25.49 -14.95 -17.10
N ASN A 307 26.15 -13.92 -16.59
CA ASN A 307 26.56 -13.77 -15.19
C ASN A 307 25.64 -12.81 -14.38
N GLY A 308 24.55 -12.38 -14.98
CA GLY A 308 23.61 -11.40 -14.41
C GLY A 308 23.87 -9.95 -14.83
N GLU A 309 24.96 -9.68 -15.57
CA GLU A 309 25.32 -8.38 -16.13
C GLU A 309 25.05 -8.34 -17.65
N SER A 310 24.97 -7.13 -18.20
CA SER A 310 24.83 -6.89 -19.63
C SER A 310 26.10 -6.29 -20.23
N GLU A 311 26.30 -6.50 -21.53
CA GLU A 311 27.28 -5.81 -22.34
C GLU A 311 26.56 -4.80 -23.23
N PHE A 312 27.10 -3.58 -23.32
CA PHE A 312 26.49 -2.46 -24.01
C PHE A 312 27.28 -2.09 -25.25
N SER A 313 26.60 -1.81 -26.37
CA SER A 313 27.26 -1.50 -27.65
C SER A 313 26.51 -0.43 -28.43
N THR A 314 27.26 0.35 -29.22
CA THR A 314 26.68 1.34 -30.16
C THR A 314 26.21 0.72 -31.48
N ASN A 315 26.64 -0.52 -31.78
CA ASN A 315 26.30 -1.24 -33.01
C ASN A 315 25.98 -2.71 -32.71
N LEU A 316 25.27 -3.34 -33.63
CA LEU A 316 24.97 -4.76 -33.61
C LEU A 316 26.17 -5.50 -34.28
N ALA A 317 27.23 -5.75 -33.54
CA ALA A 317 28.41 -6.48 -34.06
C ALA A 317 28.43 -7.90 -33.52
#